data_dcd75759aa2731e817b170a04fe02dba
#
_entry.id   dcd75759aa2731e817b170a04fe02dba
#
_cell.length_a   1.000
_cell.length_b   1.000
_cell.length_c   1.000
_cell.angle_alpha   90.00
_cell.angle_beta   90.00
_cell.angle_gamma   90.00
#
_symmetry.space_group_name_H-M   'P 1'
#
loop_
_entity.id
_entity.type
_entity.pdbx_description
1 polymer ?
#
loop_
_entity_poly.entity_id
_entity_poly.type
_entity_poly.pdbx_seq_one_letter_code
_entity_poly.pdbx_strand_id
1 'polypeptide(L)'
;MRLSKFGQCISIPADLTQINEIQNLFSTVNKNEKNLHILVNNAGAAWGADFDNFPENGWDKVMDTNVKSIFFLTQKFVKLLEKSGTNSDPSRVINVGSIDGIGIPRAETYSYPASKAAVHQLTRVLANRLAERNININAIAPGPFQSQMMNETLKKYEKEIINSVPRKRIGVPEDMAGAAIFLSSKASAYITGIVLPVDGGSLIARRHMV
;
A
#
# COMPACT_ATOMS: atom_id res chain seq x y z
N MET A 1 -13.33 -7.94 -14.50
CA MET A 1 -14.42 -6.95 -14.42
C MET A 1 -13.95 -5.66 -15.05
N ARG A 2 -14.69 -5.05 -15.98
CA ARG A 2 -14.25 -3.79 -16.60
C ARG A 2 -14.73 -2.62 -15.74
N LEU A 3 -13.82 -1.88 -15.12
CA LEU A 3 -14.09 -0.72 -14.27
C LEU A 3 -14.91 0.36 -14.99
N SER A 4 -14.77 0.47 -16.31
CA SER A 4 -15.54 1.41 -17.15
C SER A 4 -17.05 1.25 -17.08
N LYS A 5 -17.57 0.15 -16.50
CA LYS A 5 -19.00 -0.02 -16.24
C LYS A 5 -19.51 0.81 -15.05
N PHE A 6 -18.61 1.28 -14.19
CA PHE A 6 -18.94 2.00 -12.96
C PHE A 6 -18.52 3.46 -13.01
N GLY A 7 -17.80 3.87 -14.05
CA GLY A 7 -17.32 5.23 -14.22
C GLY A 7 -16.24 5.34 -15.29
N GLN A 8 -15.77 6.53 -15.54
CA GLN A 8 -14.64 6.73 -16.45
C GLN A 8 -13.37 6.13 -15.84
N CYS A 9 -12.68 5.29 -16.61
CA CYS A 9 -11.41 4.67 -16.21
C CYS A 9 -10.39 4.79 -17.35
N ILE A 10 -9.25 5.40 -17.05
CA ILE A 10 -8.14 5.60 -18.00
C ILE A 10 -6.95 4.78 -17.51
N SER A 11 -6.38 3.95 -18.37
CA SER A 11 -5.17 3.19 -18.09
C SER A 11 -3.96 3.94 -18.67
N ILE A 12 -2.98 4.22 -17.82
CA ILE A 12 -1.71 4.88 -18.19
C ILE A 12 -0.58 3.98 -17.69
N PRO A 13 0.07 3.20 -18.58
CA PRO A 13 1.23 2.39 -18.20
C PRO A 13 2.40 3.28 -17.76
N ALA A 14 3.07 2.90 -16.65
CA ALA A 14 4.28 3.59 -16.18
C ALA A 14 5.10 2.62 -15.29
N ASP A 15 6.41 2.61 -15.47
CA ASP A 15 7.35 1.99 -14.53
C ASP A 15 7.66 2.98 -13.40
N LEU A 16 7.06 2.78 -12.24
CA LEU A 16 7.21 3.68 -11.10
C LEU A 16 8.59 3.62 -10.42
N THR A 17 9.47 2.69 -10.82
CA THR A 17 10.88 2.69 -10.38
C THR A 17 11.68 3.80 -11.07
N GLN A 18 11.19 4.30 -12.22
CA GLN A 18 11.83 5.30 -13.05
C GLN A 18 11.21 6.69 -12.82
N ILE A 19 12.03 7.64 -12.40
CA ILE A 19 11.56 9.01 -12.10
C ILE A 19 10.99 9.73 -13.34
N ASN A 20 11.57 9.50 -14.52
CA ASN A 20 11.05 10.03 -15.78
C ASN A 20 9.65 9.50 -16.11
N GLU A 21 9.38 8.22 -15.83
CA GLU A 21 8.06 7.61 -16.02
C GLU A 21 7.01 8.19 -15.04
N ILE A 22 7.40 8.43 -13.79
CA ILE A 22 6.56 9.16 -12.82
C ILE A 22 6.24 10.58 -13.34
N GLN A 23 7.23 11.27 -13.92
CA GLN A 23 7.03 12.59 -14.49
C GLN A 23 6.08 12.54 -15.70
N ASN A 24 6.21 11.55 -16.56
CA ASN A 24 5.34 11.37 -17.74
C ASN A 24 3.90 11.05 -17.31
N LEU A 25 3.73 10.18 -16.32
CA LEU A 25 2.44 9.85 -15.72
C LEU A 25 1.77 11.11 -15.16
N PHE A 26 2.49 11.87 -14.34
CA PHE A 26 2.00 13.15 -13.82
C PHE A 26 1.60 14.12 -14.93
N SER A 27 2.44 14.28 -15.95
CA SER A 27 2.16 15.19 -17.06
C SER A 27 0.90 14.80 -17.82
N THR A 28 0.68 13.51 -18.04
CA THR A 28 -0.51 12.97 -18.69
C THR A 28 -1.78 13.24 -17.86
N VAL A 29 -1.73 12.96 -16.55
CA VAL A 29 -2.86 13.23 -15.66
C VAL A 29 -3.14 14.73 -15.55
N ASN A 30 -2.12 15.56 -15.35
CA ASN A 30 -2.27 17.01 -15.15
C ASN A 30 -2.79 17.76 -16.38
N LYS A 31 -2.68 17.19 -17.59
CA LYS A 31 -3.33 17.72 -18.80
C LYS A 31 -4.85 17.61 -18.74
N ASN A 32 -5.36 16.53 -18.19
CA ASN A 32 -6.77 16.17 -18.21
C ASN A 32 -7.49 16.53 -16.91
N GLU A 33 -6.77 16.48 -15.78
CA GLU A 33 -7.35 16.67 -14.45
C GLU A 33 -6.81 17.93 -13.78
N LYS A 34 -7.70 18.70 -13.17
CA LYS A 34 -7.35 19.93 -12.43
C LYS A 34 -7.12 19.66 -10.95
N ASN A 35 -7.71 18.60 -10.43
CA ASN A 35 -7.73 18.21 -9.03
C ASN A 35 -7.50 16.71 -8.90
N LEU A 36 -6.96 16.27 -7.77
CA LEU A 36 -6.87 14.88 -7.39
C LEU A 36 -7.37 14.71 -5.95
N HIS A 37 -8.43 13.94 -5.75
CA HIS A 37 -9.03 13.76 -4.43
C HIS A 37 -8.39 12.59 -3.66
N ILE A 38 -8.05 11.52 -4.37
CA ILE A 38 -7.52 10.28 -3.76
C ILE A 38 -6.36 9.77 -4.60
N LEU A 39 -5.22 9.51 -3.95
CA LEU A 39 -4.07 8.81 -4.51
C LEU A 39 -3.87 7.50 -3.76
N VAL A 40 -3.91 6.37 -4.48
CA VAL A 40 -3.62 5.05 -3.90
C VAL A 40 -2.29 4.53 -4.43
N ASN A 41 -1.29 4.47 -3.56
CA ASN A 41 0.02 3.89 -3.83
C ASN A 41 -0.03 2.39 -3.58
N ASN A 42 -0.42 1.62 -4.60
CA ASN A 42 -0.63 0.16 -4.49
C ASN A 42 0.47 -0.67 -5.16
N ALA A 43 1.27 -0.10 -6.07
CA ALA A 43 2.35 -0.83 -6.71
C ALA A 43 3.30 -1.42 -5.67
N GLY A 44 3.70 -2.67 -5.88
CA GLY A 44 4.58 -3.36 -4.94
C GLY A 44 5.25 -4.56 -5.56
N ALA A 45 6.46 -4.86 -5.07
CA ALA A 45 7.26 -6.01 -5.41
C ALA A 45 7.74 -6.72 -4.16
N ALA A 46 8.00 -8.02 -4.27
CA ALA A 46 8.68 -8.82 -3.27
C ALA A 46 9.80 -9.61 -3.96
N TRP A 47 10.81 -9.98 -3.18
CA TRP A 47 11.89 -10.86 -3.62
C TRP A 47 12.24 -11.82 -2.49
N GLY A 48 12.31 -13.11 -2.80
CA GLY A 48 12.70 -14.15 -1.86
C GLY A 48 13.99 -14.83 -2.34
N ALA A 49 14.96 -14.96 -1.46
CA ALA A 49 16.19 -15.71 -1.66
C ALA A 49 16.81 -16.00 -0.29
N ASP A 50 17.68 -17.03 -0.23
CA ASP A 50 18.43 -17.38 0.97
C ASP A 50 19.30 -16.19 1.42
N PHE A 51 19.50 -16.08 2.72
CA PHE A 51 20.24 -14.98 3.32
C PHE A 51 21.66 -14.84 2.74
N ASP A 52 22.39 -15.94 2.63
CA ASP A 52 23.78 -15.93 2.20
C ASP A 52 23.97 -15.55 0.71
N ASN A 53 22.90 -15.64 -0.08
CA ASN A 53 22.90 -15.40 -1.51
C ASN A 53 21.86 -14.38 -1.96
N PHE A 54 21.40 -13.51 -1.05
CA PHE A 54 20.38 -12.53 -1.40
C PHE A 54 20.94 -11.49 -2.39
N PRO A 55 20.36 -11.36 -3.61
CA PRO A 55 20.95 -10.55 -4.66
C PRO A 55 20.63 -9.06 -4.49
N GLU A 56 21.61 -8.20 -4.78
CA GLU A 56 21.49 -6.74 -4.70
C GLU A 56 20.35 -6.21 -5.60
N ASN A 57 20.25 -6.71 -6.83
CA ASN A 57 19.18 -6.30 -7.75
C ASN A 57 17.77 -6.65 -7.25
N GLY A 58 17.62 -7.73 -6.48
CA GLY A 58 16.38 -8.08 -5.80
C GLY A 58 16.04 -7.11 -4.67
N TRP A 59 17.06 -6.67 -3.94
CA TRP A 59 16.94 -5.64 -2.91
C TRP A 59 16.50 -4.31 -3.52
N ASP A 60 17.22 -3.83 -4.51
CA ASP A 60 16.97 -2.54 -5.16
C ASP A 60 15.59 -2.49 -5.83
N LYS A 61 15.21 -3.55 -6.54
CA LYS A 61 13.88 -3.66 -7.14
C LYS A 61 12.77 -3.47 -6.11
N VAL A 62 12.90 -4.09 -4.94
CA VAL A 62 11.89 -3.99 -3.88
C VAL A 62 11.87 -2.58 -3.28
N MET A 63 13.03 -2.01 -2.97
CA MET A 63 13.13 -0.67 -2.38
C MET A 63 12.67 0.41 -3.36
N ASP A 64 13.06 0.34 -4.61
CA ASP A 64 12.64 1.29 -5.65
C ASP A 64 11.13 1.24 -5.89
N THR A 65 10.57 0.01 -6.00
CA THR A 65 9.14 -0.15 -6.24
C THR A 65 8.31 0.23 -5.02
N ASN A 66 8.69 -0.23 -3.82
CA ASN A 66 7.82 -0.12 -2.64
C ASN A 66 7.98 1.20 -1.89
N VAL A 67 9.16 1.83 -1.91
CA VAL A 67 9.46 3.00 -1.09
C VAL A 67 9.68 4.25 -1.93
N LYS A 68 10.68 4.20 -2.81
CA LYS A 68 11.08 5.35 -3.64
C LYS A 68 9.93 5.84 -4.53
N SER A 69 9.21 4.91 -5.16
CA SER A 69 8.06 5.22 -6.01
C SER A 69 6.97 5.98 -5.24
N ILE A 70 6.62 5.53 -4.03
CA ILE A 70 5.59 6.14 -3.19
C ILE A 70 5.94 7.59 -2.87
N PHE A 71 7.20 7.84 -2.48
CA PHE A 71 7.64 9.19 -2.15
C PHE A 71 7.54 10.12 -3.37
N PHE A 72 8.17 9.74 -4.49
CA PHE A 72 8.21 10.62 -5.66
C PHE A 72 6.86 10.77 -6.36
N LEU A 73 6.03 9.72 -6.36
CA LEU A 73 4.68 9.82 -6.90
C LEU A 73 3.85 10.79 -6.04
N THR A 74 3.85 10.63 -4.72
CA THR A 74 3.16 11.54 -3.81
C THR A 74 3.67 12.98 -3.97
N GLN A 75 4.99 13.19 -4.06
CA GLN A 75 5.59 14.50 -4.27
C GLN A 75 5.11 15.17 -5.57
N LYS A 76 5.03 14.42 -6.66
CA LYS A 76 4.56 14.95 -7.95
C LYS A 76 3.09 15.35 -7.91
N PHE A 77 2.24 14.53 -7.27
CA PHE A 77 0.80 14.77 -7.23
C PHE A 77 0.34 15.72 -6.12
N VAL A 78 1.22 16.11 -5.21
CA VAL A 78 0.87 16.91 -4.03
C VAL A 78 0.10 18.18 -4.35
N LYS A 79 0.45 18.88 -5.43
CA LYS A 79 -0.24 20.13 -5.84
C LYS A 79 -1.67 19.90 -6.32
N LEU A 80 -1.96 18.76 -6.96
CA LEU A 80 -3.32 18.40 -7.37
C LEU A 80 -4.16 17.96 -6.16
N LEU A 81 -3.54 17.24 -5.19
CA LEU A 81 -4.17 16.87 -3.93
C LEU A 81 -4.52 18.10 -3.09
N GLU A 82 -3.59 19.04 -2.96
CA GLU A 82 -3.78 20.30 -2.22
C GLU A 82 -4.94 21.14 -2.78
N LYS A 83 -5.14 21.15 -4.08
CA LYS A 83 -6.27 21.84 -4.72
C LYS A 83 -7.63 21.23 -4.42
N SER A 84 -7.67 19.94 -4.11
CA SER A 84 -8.92 19.22 -3.83
C SER A 84 -9.28 19.24 -2.36
N GLY A 85 -8.27 19.27 -1.48
CA GLY A 85 -8.46 19.15 -0.04
C GLY A 85 -8.99 20.44 0.58
N THR A 86 -9.91 20.27 1.52
CA THR A 86 -10.38 21.34 2.42
C THR A 86 -10.19 20.90 3.88
N ASN A 87 -10.32 21.80 4.82
CA ASN A 87 -10.22 21.47 6.25
C ASN A 87 -11.28 20.44 6.68
N SER A 88 -12.50 20.54 6.15
CA SER A 88 -13.59 19.61 6.48
C SER A 88 -13.62 18.33 5.63
N ASP A 89 -12.93 18.34 4.51
CA ASP A 89 -12.84 17.20 3.58
C ASP A 89 -11.45 17.16 2.91
N PRO A 90 -10.41 16.74 3.65
CA PRO A 90 -9.05 16.67 3.10
C PRO A 90 -8.96 15.72 1.91
N SER A 91 -8.02 15.93 1.00
CA SER A 91 -7.66 14.91 0.03
C SER A 91 -6.92 13.74 0.71
N ARG A 92 -6.87 12.57 0.07
CA ARG A 92 -6.38 11.34 0.70
C ARG A 92 -5.25 10.72 -0.09
N VAL A 93 -4.23 10.28 0.63
CA VAL A 93 -3.21 9.37 0.10
C VAL A 93 -3.29 8.07 0.91
N ILE A 94 -3.45 6.94 0.22
CA ILE A 94 -3.50 5.62 0.83
C ILE A 94 -2.30 4.83 0.34
N ASN A 95 -1.38 4.50 1.25
CA ASN A 95 -0.23 3.67 0.97
C ASN A 95 -0.55 2.20 1.28
N VAL A 96 -0.22 1.27 0.39
CA VAL A 96 -0.37 -0.16 0.67
C VAL A 96 0.92 -0.69 1.29
N GLY A 97 0.87 -0.84 2.62
CA GLY A 97 1.90 -1.46 3.43
C GLY A 97 1.83 -2.98 3.42
N SER A 98 2.11 -3.60 4.55
CA SER A 98 1.93 -5.03 4.88
C SER A 98 2.05 -5.24 6.37
N ILE A 99 1.42 -6.28 6.91
CA ILE A 99 1.71 -6.74 8.28
C ILE A 99 3.17 -7.16 8.46
N ASP A 100 3.86 -7.56 7.40
CA ASP A 100 5.29 -7.89 7.42
C ASP A 100 6.19 -6.67 7.71
N GLY A 101 5.68 -5.45 7.53
CA GLY A 101 6.36 -4.24 7.99
C GLY A 101 6.12 -3.91 9.47
N ILE A 102 5.32 -4.72 10.18
CA ILE A 102 5.02 -4.58 11.61
C ILE A 102 5.55 -5.79 12.38
N GLY A 103 5.24 -7.00 11.90
CA GLY A 103 5.68 -8.26 12.48
C GLY A 103 6.87 -8.84 11.73
N ILE A 104 7.26 -10.08 12.12
CA ILE A 104 8.34 -10.82 11.47
C ILE A 104 7.72 -11.81 10.48
N PRO A 105 8.04 -11.73 9.17
CA PRO A 105 7.57 -12.68 8.19
C PRO A 105 8.20 -14.06 8.40
N ARG A 106 7.51 -15.09 7.91
CA ARG A 106 8.04 -16.47 7.94
C ARG A 106 8.91 -16.80 6.72
N ALA A 107 8.79 -16.01 5.66
CA ALA A 107 9.50 -16.21 4.41
C ALA A 107 10.81 -15.42 4.38
N GLU A 108 11.78 -15.92 3.64
CA GLU A 108 13.07 -15.28 3.41
C GLU A 108 12.96 -14.15 2.37
N THR A 109 12.34 -13.05 2.79
CA THR A 109 12.01 -11.89 1.95
C THR A 109 12.53 -10.60 2.59
N TYR A 110 13.81 -10.54 2.93
CA TYR A 110 14.44 -9.51 3.77
C TYR A 110 14.17 -8.06 3.33
N SER A 111 14.30 -7.75 2.05
CA SER A 111 14.02 -6.42 1.52
C SER A 111 12.52 -6.04 1.61
N TYR A 112 11.61 -7.01 1.50
CA TYR A 112 10.17 -6.75 1.52
C TYR A 112 9.69 -6.20 2.88
N PRO A 113 9.88 -6.89 4.02
CA PRO A 113 9.48 -6.34 5.32
C PRO A 113 10.18 -5.03 5.65
N ALA A 114 11.47 -4.87 5.30
CA ALA A 114 12.19 -3.62 5.46
C ALA A 114 11.53 -2.47 4.67
N SER A 115 11.16 -2.73 3.41
CA SER A 115 10.46 -1.75 2.57
C SER A 115 9.08 -1.38 3.14
N LYS A 116 8.32 -2.38 3.64
CA LYS A 116 6.98 -2.14 4.20
C LYS A 116 7.03 -1.40 5.54
N ALA A 117 8.04 -1.66 6.37
CA ALA A 117 8.31 -0.85 7.57
C ALA A 117 8.66 0.60 7.19
N ALA A 118 9.49 0.81 6.17
CA ALA A 118 9.80 2.12 5.64
C ALA A 118 8.54 2.86 5.12
N VAL A 119 7.62 2.18 4.41
CA VAL A 119 6.34 2.74 3.98
C VAL A 119 5.50 3.21 5.17
N HIS A 120 5.45 2.43 6.25
CA HIS A 120 4.70 2.79 7.45
C HIS A 120 5.27 4.06 8.10
N GLN A 121 6.61 4.16 8.21
CA GLN A 121 7.24 5.34 8.76
C GLN A 121 7.11 6.54 7.82
N LEU A 122 7.29 6.36 6.51
CA LEU A 122 7.09 7.39 5.50
C LEU A 122 5.65 7.94 5.55
N THR A 123 4.65 7.07 5.73
CA THR A 123 3.25 7.47 5.92
C THR A 123 3.10 8.46 7.07
N ARG A 124 3.69 8.17 8.24
CA ARG A 124 3.63 9.06 9.42
C ARG A 124 4.33 10.41 9.17
N VAL A 125 5.51 10.36 8.57
CA VAL A 125 6.30 11.58 8.27
C VAL A 125 5.56 12.48 7.28
N LEU A 126 5.05 11.91 6.18
CA LEU A 126 4.31 12.67 5.17
C LEU A 126 2.95 13.16 5.70
N ALA A 127 2.26 12.35 6.52
CA ALA A 127 1.02 12.76 7.17
C ALA A 127 1.22 14.01 8.03
N ASN A 128 2.23 14.01 8.90
CA ASN A 128 2.57 15.16 9.72
C ASN A 128 2.90 16.40 8.87
N ARG A 129 3.66 16.21 7.78
CA ARG A 129 4.13 17.31 6.94
C ARG A 129 3.04 17.92 6.06
N LEU A 130 2.06 17.11 5.64
CA LEU A 130 1.06 17.52 4.64
C LEU A 130 -0.33 17.79 5.23
N ALA A 131 -0.54 17.54 6.54
CA ALA A 131 -1.81 17.79 7.21
C ALA A 131 -2.27 19.25 7.09
N GLU A 132 -1.39 20.23 7.29
CA GLU A 132 -1.69 21.66 7.14
C GLU A 132 -2.06 22.06 5.71
N ARG A 133 -1.77 21.19 4.74
CA ARG A 133 -2.13 21.36 3.33
C ARG A 133 -3.44 20.64 2.97
N ASN A 134 -4.23 20.25 3.98
CA ASN A 134 -5.47 19.50 3.84
C ASN A 134 -5.30 18.17 3.08
N ILE A 135 -4.24 17.43 3.38
CA ILE A 135 -3.95 16.11 2.80
C ILE A 135 -3.77 15.10 3.93
N ASN A 136 -4.69 14.15 4.02
CA ASN A 136 -4.56 13.02 4.94
C ASN A 136 -3.79 11.88 4.26
N ILE A 137 -2.81 11.31 4.97
CA ILE A 137 -2.01 10.18 4.48
C ILE A 137 -2.10 9.05 5.47
N ASN A 138 -2.56 7.89 5.01
CA ASN A 138 -2.70 6.68 5.83
C ASN A 138 -2.16 5.46 5.08
N ALA A 139 -1.86 4.40 5.80
CA ALA A 139 -1.49 3.12 5.22
C ALA A 139 -2.52 2.04 5.58
N ILE A 140 -2.73 1.12 4.65
CA ILE A 140 -3.38 -0.16 4.92
C ILE A 140 -2.27 -1.20 4.98
N ALA A 141 -2.29 -2.07 6.00
CA ALA A 141 -1.34 -3.16 6.16
C ALA A 141 -2.07 -4.51 6.01
N PRO A 142 -2.12 -5.06 4.78
CA PRO A 142 -2.77 -6.34 4.53
C PRO A 142 -2.03 -7.49 5.22
N GLY A 143 -2.80 -8.47 5.73
CA GLY A 143 -2.34 -9.80 6.08
C GLY A 143 -2.35 -10.75 4.88
N PRO A 144 -2.60 -12.04 5.09
CA PRO A 144 -2.68 -13.01 4.01
C PRO A 144 -3.95 -12.81 3.17
N PHE A 145 -3.75 -12.48 1.90
CA PHE A 145 -4.80 -12.34 0.88
C PHE A 145 -4.44 -13.17 -0.34
N GLN A 146 -5.45 -13.63 -1.06
CA GLN A 146 -5.23 -14.21 -2.38
C GLN A 146 -4.76 -13.11 -3.33
N SER A 147 -3.54 -13.26 -3.86
CA SER A 147 -2.94 -12.33 -4.80
C SER A 147 -1.95 -13.07 -5.70
N GLN A 148 -1.58 -12.46 -6.82
CA GLN A 148 -0.56 -13.03 -7.70
C GLN A 148 0.77 -13.29 -6.95
N MET A 149 1.15 -12.40 -6.03
CA MET A 149 2.36 -12.54 -5.21
C MET A 149 2.28 -13.72 -4.24
N MET A 150 1.09 -14.04 -3.73
CA MET A 150 0.85 -15.12 -2.76
C MET A 150 0.49 -16.47 -3.39
N ASN A 151 0.27 -16.55 -4.71
CA ASN A 151 -0.24 -17.76 -5.35
C ASN A 151 0.60 -19.01 -5.07
N GLU A 152 1.93 -18.93 -5.21
CA GLU A 152 2.80 -20.09 -4.99
C GLU A 152 2.87 -20.47 -3.50
N THR A 153 2.85 -19.48 -2.62
CA THR A 153 2.83 -19.70 -1.16
C THR A 153 1.51 -20.36 -0.73
N LEU A 154 0.39 -19.88 -1.25
CA LEU A 154 -0.93 -20.46 -0.93
C LEU A 154 -1.08 -21.87 -1.49
N LYS A 155 -0.57 -22.18 -2.69
CA LYS A 155 -0.58 -23.56 -3.21
C LYS A 155 0.10 -24.57 -2.25
N LYS A 156 1.14 -24.14 -1.55
CA LYS A 156 1.93 -25.02 -0.66
C LYS A 156 1.44 -25.01 0.78
N TYR A 157 1.00 -23.88 1.30
CA TYR A 157 0.84 -23.65 2.74
C TYR A 157 -0.52 -23.02 3.12
N GLU A 158 -1.55 -23.13 2.28
CA GLU A 158 -2.85 -22.49 2.52
C GLU A 158 -3.47 -22.90 3.87
N LYS A 159 -3.47 -24.20 4.18
CA LYS A 159 -4.05 -24.72 5.43
C LYS A 159 -3.31 -24.19 6.67
N GLU A 160 -1.99 -24.15 6.62
CA GLU A 160 -1.14 -23.64 7.69
C GLU A 160 -1.36 -22.13 7.88
N ILE A 161 -1.46 -21.39 6.78
CA ILE A 161 -1.75 -19.95 6.80
C ILE A 161 -3.13 -19.72 7.43
N ILE A 162 -4.18 -20.37 6.93
CA ILE A 162 -5.54 -20.27 7.48
C ILE A 162 -5.57 -20.62 8.97
N ASN A 163 -4.89 -21.70 9.38
CA ASN A 163 -4.83 -22.10 10.77
C ASN A 163 -4.12 -21.08 11.66
N SER A 164 -3.16 -20.34 11.13
CA SER A 164 -2.44 -19.30 11.86
C SER A 164 -3.23 -17.99 12.03
N VAL A 165 -4.23 -17.75 11.20
CA VAL A 165 -5.08 -16.55 11.26
C VAL A 165 -6.20 -16.78 12.29
N PRO A 166 -6.41 -15.89 13.28
CA PRO A 166 -7.50 -16.02 14.26
C PRO A 166 -8.89 -16.14 13.61
N ARG A 167 -9.14 -15.40 12.52
CA ARG A 167 -10.40 -15.47 11.77
C ARG A 167 -10.58 -16.73 10.94
N LYS A 168 -9.59 -17.66 10.93
CA LYS A 168 -9.62 -18.95 10.24
C LYS A 168 -9.97 -18.85 8.74
N ARG A 169 -9.56 -17.78 8.10
CA ARG A 169 -9.62 -17.59 6.66
C ARG A 169 -8.56 -16.59 6.19
N ILE A 170 -8.21 -16.62 4.93
CA ILE A 170 -7.50 -15.52 4.26
C ILE A 170 -8.47 -14.38 3.94
N GLY A 171 -7.95 -13.19 3.72
CA GLY A 171 -8.74 -12.02 3.32
C GLY A 171 -9.27 -12.16 1.90
N VAL A 172 -10.41 -11.55 1.66
CA VAL A 172 -11.06 -11.46 0.34
C VAL A 172 -11.03 -10.01 -0.16
N PRO A 173 -11.22 -9.75 -1.47
CA PRO A 173 -11.16 -8.39 -2.02
C PRO A 173 -12.05 -7.38 -1.29
N GLU A 174 -13.20 -7.80 -0.80
CA GLU A 174 -14.16 -6.99 -0.07
C GLU A 174 -13.60 -6.48 1.27
N ASP A 175 -12.75 -7.25 1.95
CA ASP A 175 -12.09 -6.84 3.20
C ASP A 175 -11.16 -5.64 2.94
N MET A 176 -10.42 -5.66 1.81
CA MET A 176 -9.56 -4.53 1.42
C MET A 176 -10.37 -3.35 0.90
N ALA A 177 -11.42 -3.60 0.12
CA ALA A 177 -12.29 -2.56 -0.40
C ALA A 177 -12.95 -1.78 0.72
N GLY A 178 -13.43 -2.44 1.77
CA GLY A 178 -14.02 -1.80 2.95
C GLY A 178 -13.06 -0.81 3.62
N ALA A 179 -11.81 -1.24 3.86
CA ALA A 179 -10.79 -0.38 4.45
C ALA A 179 -10.42 0.81 3.52
N ALA A 180 -10.28 0.56 2.23
CA ALA A 180 -9.96 1.58 1.24
C ALA A 180 -11.11 2.60 1.11
N ILE A 181 -12.36 2.17 1.06
CA ILE A 181 -13.54 3.04 1.03
C ILE A 181 -13.62 3.88 2.29
N PHE A 182 -13.43 3.28 3.47
CA PHE A 182 -13.40 4.02 4.74
C PHE A 182 -12.35 5.13 4.70
N LEU A 183 -11.09 4.81 4.39
CA LEU A 183 -10.00 5.78 4.34
C LEU A 183 -10.14 6.82 3.21
N SER A 184 -10.91 6.52 2.17
CA SER A 184 -11.22 7.44 1.07
C SER A 184 -12.42 8.35 1.33
N SER A 185 -13.23 8.04 2.32
CA SER A 185 -14.50 8.73 2.59
C SER A 185 -14.35 9.86 3.61
N LYS A 186 -15.41 10.67 3.78
CA LYS A 186 -15.51 11.69 4.83
C LYS A 186 -15.46 11.11 6.25
N ALA A 187 -15.79 9.82 6.43
CA ALA A 187 -15.71 9.16 7.73
C ALA A 187 -14.28 9.14 8.31
N SER A 188 -13.25 9.25 7.46
CA SER A 188 -11.84 9.33 7.87
C SER A 188 -11.25 10.74 7.82
N ALA A 189 -12.08 11.80 7.73
CA ALA A 189 -11.59 13.17 7.56
C ALA A 189 -10.63 13.62 8.69
N TYR A 190 -10.80 13.08 9.91
CA TYR A 190 -9.96 13.39 11.08
C TYR A 190 -8.92 12.28 11.38
N ILE A 191 -8.60 11.44 10.36
CA ILE A 191 -7.66 10.33 10.50
C ILE A 191 -6.50 10.54 9.55
N THR A 192 -5.29 10.72 10.10
CA THR A 192 -4.05 10.83 9.32
C THR A 192 -2.88 10.20 10.08
N GLY A 193 -1.93 9.62 9.36
CA GLY A 193 -0.72 9.00 9.91
C GLY A 193 -0.90 7.60 10.49
N ILE A 194 -2.07 6.97 10.34
CA ILE A 194 -2.28 5.60 10.84
C ILE A 194 -1.76 4.55 9.86
N VAL A 195 -1.47 3.39 10.43
CA VAL A 195 -1.30 2.12 9.71
C VAL A 195 -2.42 1.21 10.17
N LEU A 196 -3.33 0.88 9.27
CA LEU A 196 -4.53 0.07 9.55
C LEU A 196 -4.28 -1.39 9.12
N PRO A 197 -4.08 -2.33 10.05
CA PRO A 197 -4.01 -3.75 9.71
C PRO A 197 -5.36 -4.27 9.21
N VAL A 198 -5.33 -5.01 8.09
CA VAL A 198 -6.47 -5.77 7.58
C VAL A 198 -6.00 -7.21 7.41
N ASP A 199 -5.98 -7.96 8.50
CA ASP A 199 -5.16 -9.17 8.61
C ASP A 199 -5.86 -10.35 9.31
N GLY A 200 -7.14 -10.21 9.64
CA GLY A 200 -7.89 -11.24 10.36
C GLY A 200 -7.34 -11.54 11.76
N GLY A 201 -6.53 -10.64 12.33
CA GLY A 201 -5.90 -10.78 13.63
C GLY A 201 -4.52 -11.45 13.60
N SER A 202 -3.90 -11.59 12.42
CA SER A 202 -2.61 -12.28 12.26
C SER A 202 -1.50 -11.69 13.14
N LEU A 203 -1.45 -10.36 13.27
CA LEU A 203 -0.45 -9.65 14.08
C LEU A 203 -0.57 -9.91 15.58
N ILE A 204 -1.77 -10.18 16.07
CA ILE A 204 -2.05 -10.41 17.50
C ILE A 204 -2.25 -11.90 17.84
N ALA A 205 -2.07 -12.78 16.84
CA ALA A 205 -2.23 -14.21 17.03
C ALA A 205 -1.18 -14.72 18.03
N ARG A 206 -1.64 -15.21 19.17
CA ARG A 206 -0.80 -15.95 20.11
C ARG A 206 -0.74 -17.42 19.68
N ARG A 207 0.45 -18.02 19.72
CA ARG A 207 0.54 -19.48 19.72
C ARG A 207 -0.04 -19.93 21.06
N HIS A 208 -1.20 -20.58 21.04
CA HIS A 208 -1.66 -21.28 22.22
C HIS A 208 -0.63 -22.39 22.50
N MET A 209 -0.02 -22.36 23.68
CA MET A 209 0.69 -23.51 24.19
C MET A 209 -0.39 -24.52 24.54
N VAL A 210 -0.48 -25.59 23.76
CA VAL A 210 -1.29 -26.77 24.09
C VAL A 210 -0.43 -27.66 24.95
#